data_fb95e2b71fbb170de2881d26e8c04dac
#
_entry.id   fb95e2b71fbb170de2881d26e8c04dac
#
_cell.length_a   1.000
_cell.length_b   1.000
_cell.length_c   1.000
_cell.angle_alpha   90.00
_cell.angle_beta   90.00
_cell.angle_gamma   90.00
#
_symmetry.space_group_name_H-M   'P 1'
#
loop_
_entity.id
_entity.type
_entity.pdbx_description
1 polymer ?
#
loop_
_entity_poly.entity_id
_entity_poly.type
_entity_poly.pdbx_seq_one_letter_code
_entity_poly.pdbx_strand_id
1 'polypeptide(L)'
;MENKYTHGVLFYHEHSGLKNINQGIGEVTTALSSICKHLSIQLSENEGDIIKYCQEIKTKNYAKDVDILFILGGDGTVNELINGVMTHDLQLPIGILPGGTFNDFTKTLNIAPNHKQASEQMISAQVGTYDVIKINNQYALNFVGLGLIVQNAENVQDGSKDIFGKLSYIGSTVKTLLNPTQFNYQLSIDDKTYSGETTMILTANGPFIGGSRIPLTDLSPQNGELNTFIFNEQSFSILNDIFKKRDSMNWNEITQGIEHIPGKKISLTTDPAMKVDIDGEISLETPIDIEVIPNAIQLLTVNDL
;
A
#
# COMPACT_ATOMS: atom_id res chain seq x y z
N MET A 1 -10.14 28.59 -17.71
CA MET A 1 -10.67 27.25 -17.44
C MET A 1 -11.28 27.29 -16.06
N GLU A 2 -12.44 26.71 -15.87
CA GLU A 2 -13.07 26.61 -14.56
C GLU A 2 -12.30 25.55 -13.76
N ASN A 3 -11.93 25.86 -12.50
CA ASN A 3 -11.18 24.92 -11.67
C ASN A 3 -12.07 23.71 -11.37
N LYS A 4 -11.49 22.50 -11.44
CA LYS A 4 -12.19 21.23 -11.18
C LYS A 4 -12.59 21.08 -9.70
N TYR A 5 -11.78 21.65 -8.80
CA TYR A 5 -11.95 21.59 -7.36
C TYR A 5 -11.91 22.98 -6.73
N THR A 6 -12.66 23.15 -5.63
CA THR A 6 -12.72 24.41 -4.88
C THR A 6 -11.51 24.57 -3.99
N HIS A 7 -11.21 23.55 -3.18
CA HIS A 7 -10.10 23.57 -2.22
C HIS A 7 -9.43 22.20 -2.11
N GLY A 8 -8.21 22.11 -2.62
CA GLY A 8 -7.34 20.96 -2.46
C GLY A 8 -6.41 21.10 -1.25
N VAL A 9 -6.13 20.00 -0.56
CA VAL A 9 -5.09 19.93 0.46
C VAL A 9 -4.01 18.96 0.02
N LEU A 10 -2.77 19.43 -0.10
CA LEU A 10 -1.59 18.61 -0.40
C LEU A 10 -0.82 18.31 0.88
N PHE A 11 -0.81 17.05 1.27
CA PHE A 11 0.07 16.53 2.34
C PHE A 11 1.42 16.13 1.77
N TYR A 12 2.48 16.39 2.52
CA TYR A 12 3.82 15.87 2.24
C TYR A 12 4.61 15.65 3.51
N HIS A 13 5.63 14.77 3.45
CA HIS A 13 6.55 14.52 4.55
C HIS A 13 7.95 14.99 4.18
N GLU A 14 8.68 15.65 5.10
CA GLU A 14 10.01 16.23 4.85
C GLU A 14 11.04 15.17 4.44
N HIS A 15 10.93 13.96 4.99
CA HIS A 15 11.78 12.82 4.67
C HIS A 15 11.25 11.93 3.55
N SER A 16 10.29 12.42 2.74
CA SER A 16 9.95 11.74 1.49
C SER A 16 11.23 11.61 0.66
N GLY A 17 11.49 10.42 0.08
CA GLY A 17 12.76 10.10 -0.61
C GLY A 17 13.15 10.97 -1.81
N LEU A 18 12.62 12.20 -1.88
CA LEU A 18 12.95 13.22 -2.88
C LEU A 18 14.27 13.88 -2.52
N LYS A 19 15.27 13.76 -3.40
CA LYS A 19 16.59 14.40 -3.24
C LYS A 19 16.51 15.92 -3.07
N ASN A 20 15.47 16.56 -3.55
CA ASN A 20 15.19 18.00 -3.42
C ASN A 20 13.69 18.22 -3.27
N ILE A 21 13.20 18.11 -2.04
CA ILE A 21 11.76 18.20 -1.73
C ILE A 21 11.16 19.55 -2.13
N ASN A 22 11.90 20.66 -1.95
CA ASN A 22 11.41 22.00 -2.29
C ASN A 22 11.15 22.15 -3.79
N GLN A 23 12.01 21.59 -4.63
CA GLN A 23 11.78 21.58 -6.08
C GLN A 23 10.57 20.70 -6.42
N GLY A 24 10.47 19.51 -5.84
CA GLY A 24 9.35 18.60 -6.05
C GLY A 24 8.01 19.22 -5.67
N ILE A 25 7.92 19.88 -4.51
CA ILE A 25 6.72 20.61 -4.08
C ILE A 25 6.37 21.72 -5.08
N GLY A 26 7.37 22.49 -5.56
CA GLY A 26 7.14 23.55 -6.54
C GLY A 26 6.54 23.03 -7.86
N GLU A 27 7.05 21.91 -8.38
CA GLU A 27 6.54 21.28 -9.60
C GLU A 27 5.10 20.75 -9.39
N VAL A 28 4.86 20.05 -8.28
CA VAL A 28 3.54 19.49 -7.93
C VAL A 28 2.50 20.59 -7.73
N THR A 29 2.82 21.63 -6.94
CA THR A 29 1.89 22.71 -6.66
C THR A 29 1.54 23.53 -7.91
N THR A 30 2.48 23.69 -8.85
CA THR A 30 2.20 24.33 -10.13
C THR A 30 1.12 23.58 -10.91
N ALA A 31 1.21 22.26 -11.01
CA ALA A 31 0.21 21.45 -11.71
C ALA A 31 -1.14 21.46 -10.97
N LEU A 32 -1.15 21.22 -9.66
CA LEU A 32 -2.38 21.13 -8.86
C LEU A 32 -3.13 22.47 -8.77
N SER A 33 -2.42 23.61 -8.79
CA SER A 33 -3.04 24.93 -8.83
C SER A 33 -3.81 25.22 -10.13
N SER A 34 -3.61 24.43 -11.18
CA SER A 34 -4.40 24.54 -12.40
C SER A 34 -5.80 23.91 -12.29
N ILE A 35 -6.00 23.02 -11.32
CA ILE A 35 -7.27 22.30 -11.11
C ILE A 35 -7.96 22.67 -9.79
N CYS A 36 -7.25 23.31 -8.85
CA CYS A 36 -7.80 23.77 -7.58
C CYS A 36 -7.86 25.29 -7.54
N LYS A 37 -9.00 25.87 -7.14
CA LYS A 37 -9.14 27.31 -6.91
C LYS A 37 -8.28 27.76 -5.73
N HIS A 38 -8.24 26.95 -4.67
CA HIS A 38 -7.38 27.12 -3.50
C HIS A 38 -6.60 25.82 -3.30
N LEU A 39 -5.31 25.92 -2.98
CA LEU A 39 -4.46 24.79 -2.65
C LEU A 39 -3.73 25.07 -1.34
N SER A 40 -4.06 24.32 -0.30
CA SER A 40 -3.34 24.34 0.97
C SER A 40 -2.26 23.27 0.96
N ILE A 41 -1.09 23.61 1.51
CA ILE A 41 0.04 22.67 1.62
C ILE A 41 0.24 22.39 3.10
N GLN A 42 0.22 21.11 3.47
CA GLN A 42 0.33 20.64 4.84
C GLN A 42 1.54 19.73 4.99
N LEU A 43 2.52 20.18 5.78
CA LEU A 43 3.66 19.36 6.20
C LEU A 43 3.22 18.39 7.30
N SER A 44 3.56 17.12 7.16
CA SER A 44 3.53 16.12 8.23
C SER A 44 4.94 15.97 8.77
N GLU A 45 5.15 16.34 10.03
CA GLU A 45 6.44 16.25 10.72
C GLU A 45 6.55 14.94 11.51
N ASN A 46 5.43 14.47 12.06
CA ASN A 46 5.36 13.30 12.91
C ASN A 46 4.29 12.31 12.43
N GLU A 47 4.47 11.05 12.80
CA GLU A 47 3.44 10.03 12.63
C GLU A 47 2.15 10.44 13.36
N GLY A 48 1.01 10.30 12.69
CA GLY A 48 -0.31 10.69 13.19
C GLY A 48 -0.76 12.11 12.84
N ASP A 49 0.13 12.97 12.30
CA ASP A 49 -0.24 14.35 11.95
C ASP A 49 -1.30 14.40 10.83
N ILE A 50 -1.20 13.52 9.83
CA ILE A 50 -2.17 13.44 8.73
C ILE A 50 -3.52 12.94 9.25
N ILE A 51 -3.53 11.93 10.11
CA ILE A 51 -4.76 11.40 10.73
C ILE A 51 -5.47 12.51 11.52
N LYS A 52 -4.72 13.26 12.32
CA LYS A 52 -5.24 14.39 13.08
C LYS A 52 -5.83 15.48 12.19
N TYR A 53 -5.15 15.79 11.07
CA TYR A 53 -5.66 16.76 10.11
C TYR A 53 -6.95 16.27 9.43
N CYS A 54 -7.06 14.98 9.12
CA CYS A 54 -8.31 14.39 8.63
C CYS A 54 -9.46 14.56 9.64
N GLN A 55 -9.20 14.40 10.94
CA GLN A 55 -10.17 14.71 12.00
C GLN A 55 -10.59 16.19 11.97
N GLU A 56 -9.64 17.09 11.76
CA GLU A 56 -9.92 18.52 11.66
C GLU A 56 -10.78 18.88 10.46
N ILE A 57 -10.52 18.26 9.29
CA ILE A 57 -11.38 18.41 8.10
C ILE A 57 -12.82 18.00 8.43
N LYS A 58 -13.01 16.88 9.12
CA LYS A 58 -14.36 16.42 9.50
C LYS A 58 -15.08 17.33 10.48
N THR A 59 -14.35 17.92 11.42
CA THR A 59 -14.94 18.59 12.59
C THR A 59 -14.96 20.11 12.52
N LYS A 60 -14.04 20.73 11.80
CA LYS A 60 -13.85 22.20 11.79
C LYS A 60 -14.50 22.87 10.59
N ASN A 61 -15.20 23.96 10.85
CA ASN A 61 -15.95 24.72 9.83
C ASN A 61 -15.07 25.32 8.71
N TYR A 62 -13.80 25.63 8.96
CA TYR A 62 -12.90 26.21 7.97
C TYR A 62 -12.46 25.23 6.87
N ALA A 63 -12.61 23.96 7.12
CA ALA A 63 -12.26 22.89 6.19
C ALA A 63 -13.46 22.39 5.36
N LYS A 64 -14.64 23.02 5.49
CA LYS A 64 -15.87 22.60 4.78
C LYS A 64 -15.77 22.69 3.26
N ASP A 65 -14.91 23.54 2.75
CA ASP A 65 -14.74 23.73 1.31
C ASP A 65 -13.67 22.81 0.71
N VAL A 66 -13.03 21.96 1.54
CA VAL A 66 -12.08 20.91 1.06
C VAL A 66 -12.87 19.86 0.30
N ASP A 67 -12.56 19.72 -0.98
CA ASP A 67 -13.24 18.78 -1.88
C ASP A 67 -12.30 17.80 -2.59
N ILE A 68 -10.98 17.87 -2.30
CA ILE A 68 -9.97 16.90 -2.73
C ILE A 68 -8.76 16.90 -1.81
N LEU A 69 -8.18 15.71 -1.59
CA LEU A 69 -6.92 15.52 -0.89
C LEU A 69 -5.83 15.05 -1.86
N PHE A 70 -4.61 15.51 -1.67
CA PHE A 70 -3.42 15.02 -2.36
C PHE A 70 -2.38 14.59 -1.34
N ILE A 71 -1.62 13.57 -1.68
CA ILE A 71 -0.49 13.09 -0.88
C ILE A 71 0.75 12.94 -1.76
N LEU A 72 1.84 13.60 -1.40
CA LEU A 72 3.17 13.42 -1.98
C LEU A 72 4.03 12.66 -0.98
N GLY A 73 4.14 11.35 -1.15
CA GLY A 73 4.83 10.50 -0.19
C GLY A 73 5.08 9.08 -0.66
N GLY A 74 5.72 8.30 0.19
CA GLY A 74 5.88 6.86 0.03
C GLY A 74 4.67 6.08 0.56
N ASP A 75 4.76 4.75 0.48
CA ASP A 75 3.66 3.85 0.84
C ASP A 75 3.19 4.05 2.29
N GLY A 76 4.10 4.24 3.26
CA GLY A 76 3.74 4.52 4.66
C GLY A 76 2.96 5.83 4.84
N THR A 77 3.36 6.90 4.13
CA THR A 77 2.64 8.19 4.19
C THR A 77 1.26 8.09 3.54
N VAL A 78 1.16 7.32 2.45
CA VAL A 78 -0.13 7.00 1.83
C VAL A 78 -1.01 6.21 2.79
N ASN A 79 -0.47 5.19 3.45
CA ASN A 79 -1.19 4.39 4.44
C ASN A 79 -1.73 5.25 5.58
N GLU A 80 -0.93 6.21 6.10
CA GLU A 80 -1.38 7.15 7.13
C GLU A 80 -2.59 7.99 6.67
N LEU A 81 -2.56 8.52 5.43
CA LEU A 81 -3.70 9.27 4.88
C LEU A 81 -4.95 8.39 4.76
N ILE A 82 -4.80 7.16 4.27
CA ILE A 82 -5.92 6.22 4.15
C ILE A 82 -6.52 5.90 5.52
N ASN A 83 -5.69 5.65 6.53
CA ASN A 83 -6.15 5.45 7.90
C ASN A 83 -6.89 6.69 8.43
N GLY A 84 -6.41 7.90 8.16
CA GLY A 84 -7.08 9.15 8.52
C GLY A 84 -8.45 9.30 7.84
N VAL A 85 -8.52 9.06 6.54
CA VAL A 85 -9.75 9.15 5.73
C VAL A 85 -10.79 8.13 6.19
N MET A 86 -10.38 6.88 6.36
CA MET A 86 -11.26 5.79 6.77
C MET A 86 -11.76 5.94 8.21
N THR A 87 -10.87 6.30 9.14
CA THR A 87 -11.23 6.46 10.56
C THR A 87 -12.22 7.61 10.76
N HIS A 88 -12.10 8.67 9.97
CA HIS A 88 -12.97 9.85 10.09
C HIS A 88 -14.09 9.90 9.05
N ASP A 89 -14.27 8.84 8.27
CA ASP A 89 -15.33 8.74 7.24
C ASP A 89 -15.35 10.00 6.33
N LEU A 90 -14.20 10.32 5.74
CA LEU A 90 -14.09 11.40 4.78
C LEU A 90 -14.39 10.87 3.37
N GLN A 91 -15.42 11.41 2.74
CA GLN A 91 -15.85 11.03 1.39
C GLN A 91 -15.29 12.00 0.36
N LEU A 92 -13.96 12.06 0.26
CA LEU A 92 -13.22 12.97 -0.63
C LEU A 92 -12.36 12.19 -1.61
N PRO A 93 -12.26 12.61 -2.88
CA PRO A 93 -11.29 12.04 -3.81
C PRO A 93 -9.86 12.34 -3.34
N ILE A 94 -8.96 11.36 -3.59
CA ILE A 94 -7.56 11.43 -3.19
C ILE A 94 -6.68 11.27 -4.42
N GLY A 95 -5.73 12.19 -4.62
CA GLY A 95 -4.65 12.07 -5.60
C GLY A 95 -3.36 11.61 -4.92
N ILE A 96 -2.81 10.46 -5.33
CA ILE A 96 -1.56 9.92 -4.80
C ILE A 96 -0.42 10.27 -5.74
N LEU A 97 0.62 10.93 -5.22
CA LEU A 97 1.81 11.34 -5.95
C LEU A 97 3.03 10.60 -5.39
N PRO A 98 3.87 9.97 -6.25
CA PRO A 98 4.99 9.16 -5.81
C PRO A 98 6.08 10.00 -5.16
N GLY A 99 6.42 9.68 -3.90
CA GLY A 99 7.50 10.32 -3.15
C GLY A 99 8.39 9.32 -2.42
N GLY A 100 8.13 8.03 -2.55
CA GLY A 100 8.86 6.94 -1.89
C GLY A 100 9.67 6.08 -2.84
N THR A 101 10.15 4.94 -2.32
CA THR A 101 10.97 3.98 -3.07
C THR A 101 10.13 3.03 -3.93
N PHE A 102 9.04 2.49 -3.39
CA PHE A 102 8.23 1.48 -4.07
C PHE A 102 7.00 2.08 -4.74
N ASN A 103 6.23 2.91 -4.03
CA ASN A 103 5.03 3.59 -4.51
C ASN A 103 4.06 2.61 -5.19
N ASP A 104 3.72 1.54 -4.48
CA ASP A 104 3.03 0.38 -5.05
C ASP A 104 1.63 0.74 -5.56
N PHE A 105 0.88 1.52 -4.79
CA PHE A 105 -0.49 1.84 -5.20
C PHE A 105 -0.53 2.84 -6.37
N THR A 106 0.47 3.70 -6.55
CA THR A 106 0.53 4.58 -7.73
C THR A 106 0.63 3.78 -9.03
N LYS A 107 1.28 2.61 -9.02
CA LYS A 107 1.35 1.71 -10.17
C LYS A 107 -0.02 1.09 -10.48
N THR A 108 -0.78 0.73 -9.43
CA THR A 108 -2.16 0.25 -9.57
C THR A 108 -3.07 1.30 -10.22
N LEU A 109 -2.81 2.58 -9.96
CA LEU A 109 -3.55 3.72 -10.52
C LEU A 109 -3.02 4.21 -11.88
N ASN A 110 -2.02 3.54 -12.47
CA ASN A 110 -1.33 3.94 -13.71
C ASN A 110 -0.71 5.34 -13.63
N ILE A 111 -0.28 5.76 -12.45
CA ILE A 111 0.37 7.04 -12.19
C ILE A 111 1.87 6.93 -12.50
N ALA A 112 2.41 7.92 -13.21
CA ALA A 112 3.81 7.98 -13.57
C ALA A 112 4.73 7.95 -12.33
N PRO A 113 5.90 7.28 -12.39
CA PRO A 113 6.78 7.14 -11.22
C PRO A 113 7.53 8.43 -10.85
N ASN A 114 7.49 9.44 -11.69
CA ASN A 114 8.06 10.77 -11.47
C ASN A 114 6.98 11.74 -11.00
N HIS A 115 7.20 12.40 -9.84
CA HIS A 115 6.20 13.29 -9.22
C HIS A 115 5.75 14.46 -10.11
N LYS A 116 6.61 14.98 -10.99
CA LYS A 116 6.23 16.03 -11.94
C LYS A 116 5.23 15.50 -12.96
N GLN A 117 5.56 14.38 -13.63
CA GLN A 117 4.64 13.75 -14.58
C GLN A 117 3.35 13.28 -13.91
N ALA A 118 3.46 12.71 -12.71
CA ALA A 118 2.31 12.32 -11.91
C ALA A 118 1.37 13.51 -11.61
N SER A 119 1.92 14.64 -11.22
CA SER A 119 1.10 15.84 -10.95
C SER A 119 0.45 16.42 -12.21
N GLU A 120 1.12 16.36 -13.36
CA GLU A 120 0.54 16.72 -14.66
C GLU A 120 -0.62 15.78 -15.05
N GLN A 121 -0.48 14.48 -14.75
CA GLN A 121 -1.56 13.50 -14.96
C GLN A 121 -2.81 13.79 -14.11
N MET A 122 -2.67 14.37 -12.89
CA MET A 122 -3.82 14.71 -12.04
C MET A 122 -4.79 15.70 -12.74
N ILE A 123 -4.32 16.49 -13.70
CA ILE A 123 -5.14 17.45 -14.44
C ILE A 123 -6.25 16.74 -15.22
N SER A 124 -5.93 15.59 -15.83
CA SER A 124 -6.85 14.80 -16.64
C SER A 124 -7.34 13.52 -15.95
N ALA A 125 -6.85 13.22 -14.76
CA ALA A 125 -7.22 12.02 -14.01
C ALA A 125 -8.72 11.97 -13.73
N GLN A 126 -9.24 10.74 -13.70
CA GLN A 126 -10.63 10.44 -13.37
C GLN A 126 -10.73 9.90 -11.95
N VAL A 127 -11.89 10.01 -11.33
CA VAL A 127 -12.16 9.44 -10.02
C VAL A 127 -12.66 8.01 -10.21
N GLY A 128 -11.93 7.05 -9.63
CA GLY A 128 -12.35 5.66 -9.50
C GLY A 128 -12.62 5.31 -8.04
N THR A 129 -13.46 4.30 -7.79
CA THR A 129 -13.70 3.74 -6.45
C THR A 129 -12.86 2.50 -6.24
N TYR A 130 -12.28 2.37 -5.06
CA TYR A 130 -11.36 1.29 -4.72
C TYR A 130 -11.71 0.66 -3.39
N ASP A 131 -11.40 -0.62 -3.28
CA ASP A 131 -11.57 -1.41 -2.08
C ASP A 131 -10.44 -1.11 -1.09
N VAL A 132 -10.73 -1.24 0.19
CA VAL A 132 -9.77 -1.06 1.29
C VAL A 132 -9.78 -2.32 2.14
N ILE A 133 -8.61 -2.75 2.58
CA ILE A 133 -8.49 -3.81 3.59
C ILE A 133 -8.68 -3.17 4.96
N LYS A 134 -9.56 -3.72 5.79
CA LYS A 134 -9.64 -3.42 7.22
C LYS A 134 -9.00 -4.55 8.00
N ILE A 135 -8.08 -4.21 8.89
CA ILE A 135 -7.37 -5.16 9.77
C ILE A 135 -7.57 -4.68 11.21
N ASN A 136 -8.40 -5.39 11.98
CA ASN A 136 -8.80 -4.93 13.30
C ASN A 136 -9.29 -3.47 13.26
N ASN A 137 -8.51 -2.52 13.80
CA ASN A 137 -8.82 -1.08 13.81
C ASN A 137 -7.95 -0.26 12.84
N GLN A 138 -7.23 -0.89 11.92
CA GLN A 138 -6.36 -0.27 10.93
C GLN A 138 -6.82 -0.57 9.51
N TYR A 139 -6.26 0.17 8.55
CA TYR A 139 -6.60 0.04 7.13
C TYR A 139 -5.35 -0.08 6.27
N ALA A 140 -5.47 -0.82 5.17
CA ALA A 140 -4.43 -0.97 4.15
C ALA A 140 -5.01 -0.90 2.74
N LEU A 141 -4.17 -0.55 1.76
CA LEU A 141 -4.53 -0.53 0.35
C LEU A 141 -4.04 -1.76 -0.40
N ASN A 142 -2.80 -2.21 -0.12
CA ASN A 142 -2.13 -3.21 -0.92
C ASN A 142 -2.20 -4.60 -0.31
N PHE A 143 -1.70 -4.77 0.92
CA PHE A 143 -1.54 -6.11 1.50
C PHE A 143 -1.44 -6.14 3.01
N VAL A 144 -1.65 -7.34 3.54
CA VAL A 144 -1.33 -7.76 4.91
C VAL A 144 -0.46 -9.01 4.84
N GLY A 145 0.68 -9.01 5.50
CA GLY A 145 1.65 -10.10 5.41
C GLY A 145 2.21 -10.56 6.75
N LEU A 146 2.55 -11.85 6.85
CA LEU A 146 3.16 -12.47 8.03
C LEU A 146 4.32 -13.38 7.63
N GLY A 147 5.26 -13.59 8.54
CA GLY A 147 6.38 -14.50 8.39
C GLY A 147 7.52 -13.89 7.59
N LEU A 148 7.92 -14.50 6.49
CA LEU A 148 9.09 -14.11 5.72
C LEU A 148 9.07 -12.63 5.28
N ILE A 149 7.92 -12.07 4.97
CA ILE A 149 7.78 -10.67 4.54
C ILE A 149 8.16 -9.71 5.68
N VAL A 150 7.75 -10.02 6.91
CA VAL A 150 8.10 -9.25 8.12
C VAL A 150 9.59 -9.34 8.43
N GLN A 151 10.17 -10.54 8.37
CA GLN A 151 11.60 -10.76 8.62
C GLN A 151 12.48 -9.94 7.67
N ASN A 152 12.03 -9.76 6.44
CA ASN A 152 12.72 -8.90 5.47
C ASN A 152 12.62 -7.41 5.83
N ALA A 153 11.46 -6.95 6.28
CA ALA A 153 11.25 -5.57 6.69
C ALA A 153 12.09 -5.21 7.92
N GLU A 154 12.19 -6.08 8.93
CA GLU A 154 13.02 -5.89 10.12
C GLU A 154 14.52 -5.80 9.81
N ASN A 155 15.03 -6.63 8.91
CA ASN A 155 16.44 -6.63 8.51
C ASN A 155 16.86 -5.33 7.78
N VAL A 156 15.93 -4.58 7.21
CA VAL A 156 16.18 -3.29 6.54
C VAL A 156 16.24 -2.13 7.53
N GLN A 157 15.58 -2.24 8.70
CA GLN A 157 15.57 -1.15 9.70
C GLN A 157 16.92 -0.98 10.43
N ASP A 158 17.79 -1.99 10.47
CA ASP A 158 19.08 -1.98 11.17
C ASP A 158 20.19 -1.15 10.50
N GLY A 159 19.90 -0.02 9.88
CA GLY A 159 20.88 1.03 9.60
C GLY A 159 21.32 1.27 8.15
N SER A 160 20.61 0.73 7.15
CA SER A 160 20.97 0.93 5.74
C SER A 160 19.94 1.74 4.92
N LYS A 161 19.03 2.47 5.58
CA LYS A 161 17.97 3.24 4.89
C LYS A 161 18.49 4.29 3.89
N ASP A 162 19.70 4.80 4.06
CA ASP A 162 20.16 5.98 3.32
C ASP A 162 21.02 5.71 2.07
N ILE A 163 21.51 4.48 1.84
CA ILE A 163 22.53 4.28 0.80
C ILE A 163 22.17 3.27 -0.30
N PHE A 164 21.29 2.30 -0.06
CA PHE A 164 21.12 1.20 -1.00
C PHE A 164 19.68 0.80 -1.37
N GLY A 165 18.65 1.58 -1.06
CA GLY A 165 17.27 1.41 -1.57
C GLY A 165 16.90 -0.05 -1.94
N LYS A 166 16.50 -0.29 -3.18
CA LYS A 166 16.09 -1.61 -3.70
C LYS A 166 17.14 -2.72 -3.59
N LEU A 167 18.46 -2.39 -3.57
CA LEU A 167 19.55 -3.37 -3.54
C LEU A 167 19.78 -3.96 -2.14
N SER A 168 19.59 -3.18 -1.06
CA SER A 168 19.71 -3.70 0.29
C SER A 168 18.56 -4.64 0.65
N TYR A 169 17.35 -4.36 0.13
CA TYR A 169 16.20 -5.24 0.26
C TYR A 169 16.46 -6.62 -0.36
N ILE A 170 17.05 -6.66 -1.55
CA ILE A 170 17.43 -7.91 -2.22
C ILE A 170 18.48 -8.70 -1.42
N GLY A 171 19.49 -8.02 -0.88
CA GLY A 171 20.58 -8.65 -0.12
C GLY A 171 20.13 -9.26 1.22
N SER A 172 19.23 -8.57 1.95
CA SER A 172 18.65 -9.09 3.19
C SER A 172 17.70 -10.26 2.93
N THR A 173 16.89 -10.17 1.87
CA THR A 173 15.98 -11.22 1.43
C THR A 173 16.68 -12.55 1.17
N VAL A 174 17.83 -12.52 0.48
CA VAL A 174 18.60 -13.75 0.19
C VAL A 174 19.04 -14.47 1.47
N LYS A 175 19.48 -13.73 2.49
CA LYS A 175 19.92 -14.33 3.76
C LYS A 175 18.75 -14.94 4.55
N THR A 176 17.58 -14.30 4.52
CA THR A 176 16.37 -14.77 5.20
C THR A 176 15.73 -15.96 4.46
N LEU A 177 15.81 -15.98 3.13
CA LEU A 177 15.34 -17.09 2.29
C LEU A 177 16.10 -18.41 2.52
N LEU A 178 17.32 -18.36 3.09
CA LEU A 178 18.11 -19.57 3.34
C LEU A 178 17.65 -20.38 4.57
N ASN A 179 16.95 -19.76 5.55
CA ASN A 179 16.44 -20.40 6.75
C ASN A 179 15.14 -19.72 7.20
N PRO A 180 14.01 -19.94 6.52
CA PRO A 180 12.74 -19.37 6.92
C PRO A 180 12.23 -20.02 8.21
N THR A 181 11.70 -19.19 9.11
CA THR A 181 11.04 -19.68 10.32
C THR A 181 9.63 -20.12 9.98
N GLN A 182 9.32 -21.38 10.27
CA GLN A 182 7.96 -21.90 10.14
C GLN A 182 7.12 -21.54 11.37
N PHE A 183 5.81 -21.42 11.17
CA PHE A 183 4.83 -21.22 12.23
C PHE A 183 3.53 -21.95 11.90
N ASN A 184 2.82 -22.38 12.96
CA ASN A 184 1.50 -22.96 12.80
C ASN A 184 0.45 -21.88 12.62
N TYR A 185 -0.54 -22.14 11.76
CA TYR A 185 -1.66 -21.23 11.55
C TYR A 185 -3.01 -21.92 11.64
N GLN A 186 -4.00 -21.16 12.07
CA GLN A 186 -5.43 -21.45 11.90
C GLN A 186 -6.04 -20.25 11.18
N LEU A 187 -6.62 -20.50 10.02
CA LEU A 187 -7.14 -19.51 9.11
C LEU A 187 -8.59 -19.82 8.78
N SER A 188 -9.46 -18.85 8.96
CA SER A 188 -10.83 -18.90 8.47
C SER A 188 -10.99 -17.89 7.34
N ILE A 189 -11.45 -18.31 6.18
CA ILE A 189 -11.78 -17.43 5.05
C ILE A 189 -13.24 -17.69 4.70
N ASP A 190 -14.09 -16.68 4.92
CA ASP A 190 -15.54 -16.77 4.84
C ASP A 190 -16.05 -17.98 5.67
N ASP A 191 -16.66 -18.98 5.03
CA ASP A 191 -17.21 -20.16 5.70
C ASP A 191 -16.25 -21.38 5.74
N LYS A 192 -14.99 -21.21 5.30
CA LYS A 192 -14.00 -22.29 5.20
C LYS A 192 -12.87 -22.11 6.20
N THR A 193 -12.40 -23.20 6.77
CA THR A 193 -11.28 -23.22 7.71
C THR A 193 -10.09 -24.00 7.14
N TYR A 194 -8.90 -23.46 7.38
CA TYR A 194 -7.62 -24.00 6.94
C TYR A 194 -6.68 -24.03 8.15
N SER A 195 -5.80 -25.00 8.22
CA SER A 195 -4.78 -25.07 9.27
C SER A 195 -3.56 -25.83 8.77
N GLY A 196 -2.42 -25.51 9.27
CA GLY A 196 -1.18 -26.15 8.88
C GLY A 196 0.04 -25.42 9.40
N GLU A 197 1.18 -25.74 8.80
CA GLU A 197 2.45 -25.07 9.01
C GLU A 197 2.86 -24.33 7.75
N THR A 198 3.36 -23.12 7.90
CA THR A 198 3.75 -22.25 6.79
C THR A 198 4.92 -21.35 7.20
N THR A 199 5.51 -20.69 6.22
CA THR A 199 6.60 -19.72 6.40
C THR A 199 6.17 -18.29 6.07
N MET A 200 5.08 -18.15 5.32
CA MET A 200 4.52 -16.87 4.95
C MET A 200 3.03 -16.99 4.61
N ILE A 201 2.24 -16.04 5.09
CA ILE A 201 0.88 -15.80 4.64
C ILE A 201 0.82 -14.35 4.13
N LEU A 202 0.24 -14.17 2.95
CA LEU A 202 0.07 -12.88 2.30
C LEU A 202 -1.39 -12.74 1.87
N THR A 203 -2.06 -11.69 2.33
CA THR A 203 -3.41 -11.31 1.87
C THR A 203 -3.29 -10.01 1.08
N ALA A 204 -3.55 -10.06 -0.22
CA ALA A 204 -3.40 -8.96 -1.16
C ALA A 204 -4.75 -8.42 -1.65
N ASN A 205 -4.83 -7.08 -1.75
CA ASN A 205 -5.89 -6.34 -2.42
C ASN A 205 -5.37 -5.78 -3.76
N GLY A 206 -4.20 -5.14 -3.74
CA GLY A 206 -3.54 -4.61 -4.93
C GLY A 206 -2.59 -5.59 -5.62
N PRO A 207 -2.28 -5.37 -6.91
CA PRO A 207 -1.40 -6.25 -7.68
C PRO A 207 0.11 -5.98 -7.50
N PHE A 208 0.51 -4.99 -6.70
CA PHE A 208 1.91 -4.61 -6.51
C PHE A 208 2.33 -4.70 -5.05
N ILE A 209 3.51 -5.26 -4.77
CA ILE A 209 4.15 -5.33 -3.45
C ILE A 209 5.66 -5.13 -3.62
N GLY A 210 6.23 -4.21 -2.83
CA GLY A 210 7.67 -3.93 -2.83
C GLY A 210 8.22 -3.52 -4.18
N GLY A 211 7.45 -2.81 -4.96
CA GLY A 211 7.81 -2.33 -6.29
C GLY A 211 7.59 -3.33 -7.42
N SER A 212 7.16 -4.55 -7.13
CA SER A 212 6.99 -5.62 -8.10
C SER A 212 5.53 -6.04 -8.21
N ARG A 213 5.10 -6.37 -9.43
CA ARG A 213 3.76 -6.94 -9.62
C ARG A 213 3.75 -8.35 -9.07
N ILE A 214 2.71 -8.68 -8.31
CA ILE A 214 2.42 -10.07 -7.92
C ILE A 214 2.07 -10.81 -9.21
N PRO A 215 2.77 -11.91 -9.48
CA PRO A 215 2.64 -12.60 -10.77
C PRO A 215 1.41 -13.50 -10.87
N LEU A 216 0.34 -13.13 -10.25
CA LEU A 216 -0.94 -13.80 -10.27
C LEU A 216 -1.90 -12.93 -11.08
N THR A 217 -2.56 -13.54 -12.03
CA THR A 217 -3.52 -12.88 -12.89
C THR A 217 -4.72 -12.40 -12.06
N ASP A 218 -5.29 -11.27 -12.45
CA ASP A 218 -6.61 -10.79 -12.03
C ASP A 218 -6.72 -10.22 -10.60
N LEU A 219 -5.60 -9.86 -9.94
CA LEU A 219 -5.67 -9.06 -8.72
C LEU A 219 -6.18 -7.65 -9.05
N SER A 220 -7.31 -7.28 -8.51
CA SER A 220 -7.93 -5.97 -8.70
C SER A 220 -8.48 -5.44 -7.38
N PRO A 221 -8.08 -4.22 -6.96
CA PRO A 221 -8.63 -3.59 -5.76
C PRO A 221 -10.01 -2.96 -6.01
N GLN A 222 -10.80 -3.52 -6.93
CA GLN A 222 -12.14 -3.05 -7.32
C GLN A 222 -13.14 -4.18 -7.48
N ASN A 223 -12.79 -5.42 -7.12
CA ASN A 223 -13.64 -6.60 -7.30
C ASN A 223 -14.35 -7.05 -6.01
N GLY A 224 -14.10 -6.37 -4.87
CA GLY A 224 -14.69 -6.69 -3.58
C GLY A 224 -14.20 -8.00 -2.98
N GLU A 225 -12.97 -8.42 -3.33
CA GLU A 225 -12.36 -9.67 -2.88
C GLU A 225 -10.89 -9.47 -2.50
N LEU A 226 -10.44 -10.15 -1.44
CA LEU A 226 -9.04 -10.27 -1.06
C LEU A 226 -8.49 -11.61 -1.55
N ASN A 227 -7.19 -11.63 -1.81
CA ASN A 227 -6.50 -12.80 -2.31
C ASN A 227 -5.46 -13.26 -1.28
N THR A 228 -5.73 -14.36 -0.59
CA THR A 228 -4.82 -14.92 0.42
C THR A 228 -3.95 -16.00 -0.20
N PHE A 229 -2.64 -15.88 0.00
CA PHE A 229 -1.61 -16.81 -0.46
C PHE A 229 -0.91 -17.42 0.75
N ILE A 230 -0.86 -18.76 0.81
CA ILE A 230 -0.15 -19.53 1.83
C ILE A 230 1.04 -20.18 1.17
N PHE A 231 2.25 -19.95 1.71
CA PHE A 231 3.51 -20.38 1.11
C PHE A 231 4.12 -21.54 1.92
N ASN A 232 4.19 -22.71 1.32
CA ASN A 232 4.85 -23.86 1.92
C ASN A 232 6.38 -23.86 1.66
N GLU A 233 7.11 -24.81 2.22
CA GLU A 233 8.58 -24.91 2.05
C GLU A 233 9.02 -25.01 0.59
N GLN A 234 8.24 -25.64 -0.27
CA GLN A 234 8.58 -25.82 -1.69
C GLN A 234 8.48 -24.52 -2.46
N SER A 235 7.71 -23.53 -1.95
CA SER A 235 7.54 -22.22 -2.56
C SER A 235 8.81 -21.35 -2.53
N PHE A 236 9.81 -21.69 -1.70
CA PHE A 236 11.01 -20.85 -1.51
C PHE A 236 11.92 -20.78 -2.74
N SER A 237 12.13 -21.92 -3.39
CA SER A 237 12.89 -21.92 -4.64
C SER A 237 12.23 -21.02 -5.70
N ILE A 238 10.92 -21.01 -5.68
CA ILE A 238 10.05 -20.25 -6.57
C ILE A 238 10.09 -18.76 -6.27
N LEU A 239 9.98 -18.36 -4.99
CA LEU A 239 10.10 -16.96 -4.59
C LEU A 239 11.46 -16.38 -4.97
N ASN A 240 12.54 -17.12 -4.75
CA ASN A 240 13.88 -16.71 -5.15
C ASN A 240 14.00 -16.50 -6.66
N ASP A 241 13.35 -17.33 -7.46
CA ASP A 241 13.30 -17.22 -8.92
C ASP A 241 12.39 -16.06 -9.37
N ILE A 242 11.27 -15.80 -8.70
CA ILE A 242 10.41 -14.63 -8.93
C ILE A 242 11.21 -13.33 -8.74
N PHE A 243 11.98 -13.22 -7.67
CA PHE A 243 12.80 -12.03 -7.40
C PHE A 243 13.99 -11.87 -8.35
N LYS A 244 14.53 -12.97 -8.92
CA LYS A 244 15.70 -12.95 -9.81
C LYS A 244 15.37 -12.83 -11.30
N LYS A 245 14.23 -13.40 -11.76
CA LYS A 245 13.88 -13.50 -13.19
C LYS A 245 12.58 -12.77 -13.49
N ARG A 246 12.60 -11.45 -13.57
CA ARG A 246 11.42 -10.60 -13.73
C ARG A 246 10.58 -10.81 -14.99
N ASP A 247 11.13 -11.34 -16.09
CA ASP A 247 10.48 -11.23 -17.41
C ASP A 247 10.23 -12.54 -18.18
N SER A 248 10.49 -13.72 -17.61
CA SER A 248 10.43 -14.96 -18.41
C SER A 248 9.96 -16.22 -17.69
N MET A 249 9.11 -16.11 -16.66
CA MET A 249 8.71 -17.27 -15.88
C MET A 249 7.38 -17.86 -16.34
N ASN A 250 7.33 -19.19 -16.41
CA ASN A 250 6.10 -19.95 -16.65
C ASN A 250 5.32 -20.09 -15.33
N TRP A 251 4.27 -19.29 -15.16
CA TRP A 251 3.47 -19.20 -13.93
C TRP A 251 2.80 -20.50 -13.51
N ASN A 252 2.53 -21.41 -14.45
CA ASN A 252 1.98 -22.74 -14.15
C ASN A 252 2.95 -23.64 -13.36
N GLU A 253 4.25 -23.34 -13.40
CA GLU A 253 5.27 -24.04 -12.60
C GLU A 253 5.44 -23.43 -11.22
N ILE A 254 5.08 -22.14 -11.04
CA ILE A 254 5.26 -21.39 -9.81
C ILE A 254 4.15 -21.67 -8.79
N THR A 255 2.97 -22.03 -9.22
CA THR A 255 1.84 -22.34 -8.34
C THR A 255 1.99 -23.66 -7.56
N GLN A 256 2.99 -24.47 -7.88
CA GLN A 256 3.31 -25.65 -7.05
C GLN A 256 3.91 -25.19 -5.72
N GLY A 257 3.11 -25.24 -4.64
CA GLY A 257 3.53 -24.87 -3.29
C GLY A 257 3.00 -23.54 -2.78
N ILE A 258 2.16 -22.85 -3.56
CA ILE A 258 1.41 -21.68 -3.13
C ILE A 258 -0.08 -22.03 -3.19
N GLU A 259 -0.76 -22.01 -2.04
CA GLU A 259 -2.20 -22.12 -1.99
C GLU A 259 -2.81 -20.74 -2.12
N HIS A 260 -3.72 -20.55 -3.10
CA HIS A 260 -4.43 -19.30 -3.34
C HIS A 260 -5.89 -19.45 -2.98
N ILE A 261 -6.38 -18.59 -2.08
CA ILE A 261 -7.73 -18.64 -1.55
C ILE A 261 -8.32 -17.22 -1.59
N PRO A 262 -9.23 -16.93 -2.52
CA PRO A 262 -9.98 -15.67 -2.50
C PRO A 262 -11.05 -15.68 -1.40
N GLY A 263 -11.37 -14.50 -0.87
CA GLY A 263 -12.42 -14.34 0.14
C GLY A 263 -12.58 -12.90 0.60
N LYS A 264 -13.56 -12.69 1.49
CA LYS A 264 -13.95 -11.34 1.92
C LYS A 264 -13.67 -11.08 3.39
N LYS A 265 -13.80 -12.11 4.21
CA LYS A 265 -13.57 -12.06 5.67
C LYS A 265 -12.58 -13.14 6.05
N ILE A 266 -11.56 -12.76 6.79
CA ILE A 266 -10.43 -13.61 7.14
C ILE A 266 -10.17 -13.44 8.63
N SER A 267 -10.13 -14.54 9.38
CA SER A 267 -9.63 -14.56 10.76
C SER A 267 -8.40 -15.44 10.81
N LEU A 268 -7.32 -14.93 11.36
CA LEU A 268 -6.02 -15.61 11.39
C LEU A 268 -5.43 -15.63 12.80
N THR A 269 -5.11 -16.83 13.28
CA THR A 269 -4.32 -17.06 14.49
C THR A 269 -3.07 -17.84 14.16
N THR A 270 -1.99 -17.61 14.89
CA THR A 270 -0.71 -18.31 14.71
C THR A 270 -0.12 -18.78 16.03
N ASP A 271 0.69 -19.80 15.97
CA ASP A 271 1.50 -20.27 17.10
C ASP A 271 2.96 -20.49 16.62
N PRO A 272 3.92 -19.70 17.15
CA PRO A 272 3.75 -18.56 18.08
C PRO A 272 2.99 -17.37 17.44
N ALA A 273 2.61 -16.40 18.27
CA ALA A 273 2.09 -15.11 17.78
C ALA A 273 3.11 -14.45 16.84
N MET A 274 2.65 -13.98 15.69
CA MET A 274 3.49 -13.42 14.63
C MET A 274 3.21 -11.94 14.44
N LYS A 275 4.26 -11.18 14.20
CA LYS A 275 4.14 -9.78 13.76
C LYS A 275 3.50 -9.71 12.37
N VAL A 276 2.75 -8.65 12.16
CA VAL A 276 1.99 -8.40 10.94
C VAL A 276 2.53 -7.15 10.24
N ASP A 277 2.84 -7.30 8.96
CA ASP A 277 3.18 -6.21 8.05
C ASP A 277 1.91 -5.73 7.34
N ILE A 278 1.62 -4.43 7.44
CA ILE A 278 0.48 -3.77 6.83
C ILE A 278 1.03 -2.68 5.89
N ASP A 279 0.96 -2.90 4.58
CA ASP A 279 1.49 -1.99 3.54
C ASP A 279 2.96 -1.58 3.75
N GLY A 280 3.79 -2.43 4.38
CA GLY A 280 5.19 -2.17 4.67
C GLY A 280 5.49 -1.66 6.10
N GLU A 281 4.45 -1.51 6.95
CA GLU A 281 4.59 -1.08 8.34
C GLU A 281 4.21 -2.22 9.30
N ILE A 282 5.08 -2.49 10.29
CA ILE A 282 4.85 -3.54 11.29
C ILE A 282 4.18 -2.92 12.50
N SER A 283 2.88 -3.17 12.68
CA SER A 283 2.09 -2.50 13.71
C SER A 283 1.21 -3.39 14.57
N LEU A 284 0.99 -4.65 14.17
CA LEU A 284 0.13 -5.60 14.87
C LEU A 284 0.82 -6.95 15.06
N GLU A 285 0.21 -7.78 15.90
CA GLU A 285 0.51 -9.21 16.06
C GLU A 285 -0.78 -10.02 15.96
N THR A 286 -0.66 -11.29 15.54
CA THR A 286 -1.79 -12.23 15.53
C THR A 286 -2.27 -12.49 16.98
N PRO A 287 -3.59 -12.71 17.20
CA PRO A 287 -4.64 -12.93 16.19
C PRO A 287 -5.12 -11.63 15.51
N ILE A 288 -5.51 -11.74 14.24
CA ILE A 288 -6.06 -10.64 13.44
C ILE A 288 -7.33 -11.05 12.70
N ASP A 289 -8.23 -10.07 12.55
CA ASP A 289 -9.39 -10.14 11.68
C ASP A 289 -9.20 -9.17 10.51
N ILE A 290 -9.40 -9.65 9.29
CA ILE A 290 -9.24 -8.91 8.06
C ILE A 290 -10.55 -8.99 7.28
N GLU A 291 -10.99 -7.85 6.73
CA GLU A 291 -12.14 -7.82 5.82
C GLU A 291 -11.90 -6.82 4.68
N VAL A 292 -12.45 -7.11 3.50
CA VAL A 292 -12.52 -6.11 2.44
C VAL A 292 -13.69 -5.18 2.68
N ILE A 293 -13.46 -3.86 2.51
CA ILE A 293 -14.52 -2.86 2.43
C ILE A 293 -14.62 -2.43 0.97
N PRO A 294 -15.62 -2.92 0.22
CA PRO A 294 -15.72 -2.64 -1.20
C PRO A 294 -16.05 -1.17 -1.47
N ASN A 295 -15.44 -0.60 -2.53
CA ASN A 295 -15.68 0.78 -2.97
C ASN A 295 -15.55 1.83 -1.85
N ALA A 296 -14.64 1.62 -0.92
CA ALA A 296 -14.52 2.37 0.32
C ALA A 296 -13.94 3.79 0.13
N ILE A 297 -13.09 3.96 -0.89
CA ILE A 297 -12.41 5.23 -1.15
C ILE A 297 -12.48 5.64 -2.63
N GLN A 298 -12.32 6.93 -2.85
CA GLN A 298 -12.24 7.52 -4.19
C GLN A 298 -10.80 7.94 -4.48
N LEU A 299 -10.20 7.40 -5.55
CA LEU A 299 -8.83 7.74 -5.93
C LEU A 299 -8.79 8.29 -7.35
N LEU A 300 -7.89 9.26 -7.58
CA LEU A 300 -7.58 9.71 -8.93
C LEU A 300 -6.76 8.63 -9.65
N THR A 301 -7.22 8.22 -10.81
CA THR A 301 -6.59 7.21 -11.65
C THR A 301 -6.41 7.71 -13.07
N VAL A 302 -5.40 7.18 -13.75
CA VAL A 302 -5.14 7.46 -15.16
C VAL A 302 -5.53 6.21 -15.95
N ASN A 303 -6.51 6.34 -16.84
CA ASN A 303 -6.86 5.23 -17.71
C ASN A 303 -5.69 4.93 -18.64
N ASP A 304 -5.48 3.66 -18.98
CA ASP A 304 -4.57 3.28 -20.05
C ASP A 304 -5.00 3.99 -21.35
N LEU A 305 -4.03 4.72 -21.97
CA LEU A 305 -4.21 5.40 -23.24
C LEU A 305 -4.27 4.39 -24.38
#